data_f93c1233f96db62425df87621fa74892
#
_entry.id   f93c1233f96db62425df87621fa74892
#
_cell.length_a   1.000
_cell.length_b   1.000
_cell.length_c   1.000
_cell.angle_alpha   90.00
_cell.angle_beta   90.00
_cell.angle_gamma   90.00
#
_symmetry.space_group_name_H-M   'P 1'
#
loop_
_entity.id
_entity.type
_entity.pdbx_description
1 polymer ?
#
loop_
_entity_poly.entity_id
_entity_poly.type
_entity_poly.pdbx_seq_one_letter_code
_entity_poly.pdbx_strand_id
1 'polypeptide(L)'
;MRFAIEFSADAERDFGLIFDHLFESYAAFGEGTEEALDHAARRVMDLRKAGDRLASFPLRGTARNDILPGIRFLAIARAIYWFDVAQTARKVRILAVFFGGQDHIRHMLVRLLGT
;
A
#
# COMPACT_ATOMS: atom_id res chain seq x y z
N MET A 1 -17.34 -14.05 4.35
CA MET A 1 -17.63 -12.78 5.04
C MET A 1 -16.48 -11.80 4.84
N ARG A 2 -16.79 -10.55 4.56
CA ARG A 2 -15.76 -9.54 4.30
C ARG A 2 -15.25 -8.91 5.58
N PHE A 3 -13.94 -8.66 5.60
CA PHE A 3 -13.32 -7.86 6.66
C PHE A 3 -13.35 -6.39 6.24
N ALA A 4 -13.39 -5.49 7.20
CA ALA A 4 -13.24 -4.07 6.92
C ALA A 4 -11.77 -3.76 6.61
N ILE A 5 -11.53 -2.84 5.69
CA ILE A 5 -10.17 -2.38 5.35
C ILE A 5 -9.95 -1.02 6.00
N GLU A 6 -8.87 -0.89 6.74
CA GLU A 6 -8.48 0.35 7.38
C GLU A 6 -7.06 0.70 6.95
N PHE A 7 -6.85 1.95 6.55
CA PHE A 7 -5.52 2.45 6.17
C PHE A 7 -4.95 3.23 7.33
N SER A 8 -3.74 2.87 7.75
CA SER A 8 -3.03 3.64 8.77
C SER A 8 -2.66 5.04 8.24
N ALA A 9 -2.31 5.94 9.14
CA ALA A 9 -1.83 7.26 8.75
C ALA A 9 -0.58 7.15 7.86
N ASP A 10 0.31 6.20 8.16
CA ASP A 10 1.50 5.95 7.33
C ASP A 10 1.13 5.49 5.93
N ALA A 11 0.16 4.58 5.82
CA ALA A 11 -0.31 4.12 4.50
C ALA A 11 -0.93 5.27 3.70
N GLU A 12 -1.67 6.16 4.36
CA GLU A 12 -2.23 7.33 3.69
C GLU A 12 -1.12 8.25 3.17
N ARG A 13 -0.08 8.46 3.96
CA ARG A 13 1.09 9.23 3.50
C ARG A 13 1.79 8.55 2.33
N ASP A 14 1.86 7.22 2.34
CA ASP A 14 2.44 6.45 1.24
C ASP A 14 1.70 6.71 -0.07
N PHE A 15 0.37 6.78 -0.04
CA PHE A 15 -0.41 7.11 -1.24
C PHE A 15 -0.07 8.51 -1.76
N GLY A 16 0.16 9.46 -0.86
CA GLY A 16 0.60 10.81 -1.26
C GLY A 16 1.97 10.79 -1.96
N LEU A 17 2.91 10.02 -1.41
CA LEU A 17 4.23 9.86 -2.02
C LEU A 17 4.15 9.17 -3.38
N ILE A 18 3.30 8.17 -3.51
CA ILE A 18 3.08 7.48 -4.78
C ILE A 18 2.49 8.45 -5.80
N PHE A 19 1.52 9.26 -5.39
CA PHE A 19 0.93 10.28 -6.24
C PHE A 19 2.00 11.23 -6.79
N ASP A 20 2.85 11.76 -5.92
CA ASP A 20 3.91 12.69 -6.31
C ASP A 20 4.87 12.04 -7.30
N HIS A 21 5.27 10.80 -7.04
CA HIS A 21 6.16 10.05 -7.92
C HIS A 21 5.54 9.84 -9.30
N LEU A 22 4.27 9.44 -9.34
CA LEU A 22 3.56 9.19 -10.60
C LEU A 22 3.37 10.48 -11.38
N PHE A 23 2.98 11.57 -10.70
CA PHE A 23 2.84 12.87 -11.34
C PHE A 23 4.14 13.30 -12.01
N GLU A 24 5.25 13.24 -11.28
CA GLU A 24 6.57 13.62 -11.81
C GLU A 24 6.95 12.75 -13.00
N SER A 25 6.68 11.45 -12.92
CA SER A 25 7.00 10.51 -14.00
C SER A 25 6.19 10.80 -15.26
N TYR A 26 4.89 11.02 -15.12
CA TYR A 26 4.02 11.31 -16.25
C TYR A 26 4.38 12.63 -16.90
N ALA A 27 4.66 13.64 -16.11
CA ALA A 27 5.09 14.95 -16.62
C ALA A 27 6.43 14.83 -17.35
N ALA A 28 7.36 14.04 -16.82
CA ALA A 28 8.67 13.81 -17.45
C ALA A 28 8.53 13.10 -18.80
N PHE A 29 7.49 12.29 -18.99
CA PHE A 29 7.22 11.63 -20.25
C PHE A 29 6.41 12.48 -21.23
N GLY A 30 6.14 13.74 -20.88
CA GLY A 30 5.52 14.68 -21.81
C GLY A 30 4.06 14.97 -21.61
N GLU A 31 3.41 14.42 -20.59
CA GLU A 31 2.03 14.76 -20.31
C GLU A 31 1.95 16.20 -19.78
N GLY A 32 0.88 16.92 -20.14
CA GLY A 32 0.61 18.23 -19.57
C GLY A 32 0.32 18.15 -18.09
N THR A 33 0.40 19.28 -17.39
CA THR A 33 0.23 19.32 -15.94
C THR A 33 -1.11 18.74 -15.49
N GLU A 34 -2.22 19.17 -16.08
CA GLU A 34 -3.54 18.67 -15.69
C GLU A 34 -3.70 17.19 -16.01
N GLU A 35 -3.22 16.79 -17.17
CA GLU A 35 -3.27 15.41 -17.62
C GLU A 35 -2.49 14.49 -16.68
N ALA A 36 -1.30 14.90 -16.29
CA ALA A 36 -0.44 14.14 -15.39
C ALA A 36 -1.07 14.05 -13.99
N LEU A 37 -1.69 15.13 -13.51
CA LEU A 37 -2.39 15.13 -12.22
C LEU A 37 -3.57 14.15 -12.24
N ASP A 38 -4.39 14.19 -13.27
CA ASP A 38 -5.55 13.30 -13.39
C ASP A 38 -5.11 11.84 -13.51
N HIS A 39 -4.06 11.59 -14.27
CA HIS A 39 -3.52 10.25 -14.46
C HIS A 39 -3.01 9.69 -13.13
N ALA A 40 -2.23 10.48 -12.41
CA ALA A 40 -1.69 10.08 -11.10
C ALA A 40 -2.81 9.82 -10.09
N ALA A 41 -3.84 10.69 -10.07
CA ALA A 41 -4.98 10.52 -9.17
C ALA A 41 -5.74 9.24 -9.44
N ARG A 42 -6.01 8.93 -10.71
CA ARG A 42 -6.71 7.70 -11.08
C ARG A 42 -5.91 6.47 -10.68
N ARG A 43 -4.60 6.51 -10.89
CA ARG A 43 -3.72 5.38 -10.55
C ARG A 43 -3.72 5.13 -9.04
N VAL A 44 -3.64 6.18 -8.23
CA VAL A 44 -3.68 6.05 -6.77
C VAL A 44 -5.03 5.49 -6.32
N MET A 45 -6.14 5.96 -6.91
CA MET A 45 -7.45 5.41 -6.59
C MET A 45 -7.55 3.92 -6.92
N ASP A 46 -6.98 3.50 -8.05
CA ASP A 46 -6.94 2.09 -8.43
C ASP A 46 -6.13 1.27 -7.42
N LEU A 47 -5.03 1.81 -6.93
CA LEU A 47 -4.22 1.15 -5.89
C LEU A 47 -5.02 1.00 -4.59
N ARG A 48 -5.72 2.06 -4.17
CA ARG A 48 -6.55 1.97 -2.96
C ARG A 48 -7.62 0.90 -3.10
N LYS A 49 -8.29 0.83 -4.25
CA LYS A 49 -9.31 -0.19 -4.51
C LYS A 49 -8.72 -1.59 -4.55
N ALA A 50 -7.49 -1.72 -5.05
CA ALA A 50 -6.83 -3.03 -5.10
C ALA A 50 -6.64 -3.61 -3.69
N GLY A 51 -6.46 -2.77 -2.69
CA GLY A 51 -6.38 -3.20 -1.29
C GLY A 51 -7.65 -3.89 -0.79
N ASP A 52 -8.79 -3.61 -1.41
CA ASP A 52 -10.06 -4.25 -1.03
C ASP A 52 -10.05 -5.76 -1.26
N ARG A 53 -9.14 -6.27 -2.08
CA ARG A 53 -9.00 -7.72 -2.28
C ARG A 53 -8.71 -8.44 -0.97
N LEU A 54 -8.11 -7.77 0.00
CA LEU A 54 -7.80 -8.34 1.29
C LEU A 54 -9.05 -8.50 2.17
N ALA A 55 -10.13 -7.81 1.84
CA ALA A 55 -11.37 -7.88 2.62
C ALA A 55 -11.98 -9.29 2.62
N SER A 56 -11.89 -10.00 1.48
CA SER A 56 -12.45 -11.34 1.33
C SER A 56 -11.47 -12.45 1.71
N PHE A 57 -10.17 -12.18 1.55
CA PHE A 57 -9.11 -13.17 1.78
C PHE A 57 -7.99 -12.54 2.61
N PRO A 58 -8.25 -12.25 3.89
CA PRO A 58 -7.30 -11.44 4.69
C PRO A 58 -6.00 -12.16 5.07
N LEU A 59 -5.96 -13.49 4.97
CA LEU A 59 -4.75 -14.23 5.32
C LEU A 59 -3.89 -14.58 4.11
N ARG A 60 -4.05 -13.82 3.03
CA ARG A 60 -3.20 -13.95 1.84
C ARG A 60 -1.83 -13.32 2.07
N GLY A 61 -0.94 -13.61 1.14
CA GLY A 61 0.39 -13.01 1.15
C GLY A 61 1.36 -13.80 2.02
N THR A 62 2.51 -13.17 2.24
CA THR A 62 3.63 -13.76 2.96
C THR A 62 3.64 -13.29 4.40
N ALA A 63 3.55 -14.21 5.34
CA ALA A 63 3.66 -13.90 6.76
C ALA A 63 5.13 -13.64 7.12
N ARG A 64 5.38 -12.60 7.90
CA ARG A 64 6.71 -12.24 8.37
C ARG A 64 6.68 -12.04 9.88
N ASN A 65 6.36 -13.14 10.59
CA ASN A 65 6.31 -13.14 12.06
C ASN A 65 7.69 -12.87 12.69
N ASP A 66 8.74 -13.09 11.93
CA ASP A 66 10.10 -12.77 12.37
C ASP A 66 10.32 -11.25 12.50
N ILE A 67 9.57 -10.44 11.74
CA ILE A 67 9.65 -8.99 11.81
C ILE A 67 8.71 -8.47 12.90
N LEU A 68 7.46 -8.91 12.85
CA LEU A 68 6.44 -8.53 13.82
C LEU A 68 5.33 -9.58 13.79
N PRO A 69 4.93 -10.13 14.94
CA PRO A 69 3.89 -11.16 14.95
C PRO A 69 2.63 -10.71 14.24
N GLY A 70 2.18 -11.52 13.29
CA GLY A 70 0.95 -11.27 12.54
C GLY A 70 1.09 -10.37 11.33
N ILE A 71 2.26 -9.79 11.08
CA ILE A 71 2.45 -8.93 9.91
C ILE A 71 2.60 -9.76 8.64
N ARG A 72 2.00 -9.26 7.56
CA ARG A 72 2.01 -9.90 6.25
C ARG A 72 2.28 -8.86 5.17
N PHE A 73 2.72 -9.33 4.00
CA PHE A 73 2.74 -8.47 2.82
C PHE A 73 2.22 -9.21 1.60
N LEU A 74 1.72 -8.45 0.64
CA LEU A 74 1.19 -8.98 -0.61
C LEU A 74 1.41 -7.97 -1.74
N ALA A 75 1.88 -8.47 -2.88
CA ALA A 75 2.01 -7.66 -4.08
C ALA A 75 0.66 -7.59 -4.79
N ILE A 76 0.14 -6.41 -5.01
CA ILE A 76 -1.10 -6.16 -5.75
C ILE A 76 -0.89 -4.94 -6.62
N ALA A 77 -1.19 -5.05 -7.93
CA ALA A 77 -1.20 -3.90 -8.85
C ALA A 77 0.10 -3.09 -8.85
N ARG A 78 1.24 -3.76 -8.79
CA ARG A 78 2.59 -3.17 -8.77
C ARG A 78 2.94 -2.44 -7.48
N ALA A 79 2.19 -2.69 -6.43
CA ALA A 79 2.51 -2.15 -5.10
C ALA A 79 2.62 -3.31 -4.12
N ILE A 80 3.36 -3.09 -3.05
CA ILE A 80 3.46 -4.04 -1.96
C ILE A 80 2.67 -3.48 -0.79
N TYR A 81 1.67 -4.23 -0.34
CA TYR A 81 0.83 -3.86 0.80
C TYR A 81 1.31 -4.63 2.02
N TRP A 82 1.73 -3.91 3.05
CA TRP A 82 2.02 -4.48 4.36
C TRP A 82 0.81 -4.30 5.25
N PHE A 83 0.38 -5.36 5.90
CA PHE A 83 -0.86 -5.32 6.67
C PHE A 83 -0.82 -6.33 7.81
N ASP A 84 -1.71 -6.13 8.77
CA ASP A 84 -2.04 -7.14 9.76
C ASP A 84 -3.55 -7.34 9.82
N VAL A 85 -3.97 -8.41 10.48
CA VAL A 85 -5.38 -8.80 10.52
C VAL A 85 -5.83 -8.90 11.97
N ALA A 86 -6.81 -8.10 12.34
CA ALA A 86 -7.47 -8.19 13.63
C ALA A 86 -8.68 -9.10 13.46
N GLN A 87 -8.49 -10.39 13.77
CA GLN A 87 -9.50 -11.42 13.52
C GLN A 87 -10.81 -11.15 14.26
N THR A 88 -10.72 -10.81 15.54
CA THR A 88 -11.90 -10.57 16.37
C THR A 88 -12.71 -9.38 15.88
N ALA A 89 -12.03 -8.30 15.51
CA ALA A 89 -12.67 -7.09 15.00
C ALA A 89 -13.03 -7.21 13.52
N ARG A 90 -12.58 -8.27 12.86
CA ARG A 90 -12.76 -8.49 11.41
C ARG A 90 -12.28 -7.29 10.59
N LYS A 91 -11.05 -6.89 10.86
CA LYS A 91 -10.45 -5.71 10.26
C LYS A 91 -9.06 -6.05 9.73
N VAL A 92 -8.78 -5.61 8.51
CA VAL A 92 -7.44 -5.62 7.93
C VAL A 92 -6.90 -4.21 8.03
N ARG A 93 -5.75 -4.06 8.69
CA ARG A 93 -5.09 -2.76 8.81
C ARG A 93 -3.94 -2.72 7.83
N ILE A 94 -4.02 -1.83 6.87
CA ILE A 94 -2.94 -1.63 5.91
C ILE A 94 -1.97 -0.62 6.52
N LEU A 95 -0.74 -1.07 6.75
CA LEU A 95 0.26 -0.35 7.50
C LEU A 95 1.22 0.44 6.60
N ALA A 96 1.43 -0.06 5.38
CA ALA A 96 2.31 0.58 4.42
C ALA A 96 1.95 0.14 3.01
N VAL A 97 2.22 1.02 2.04
CA VAL A 97 2.08 0.72 0.62
C VAL A 97 3.33 1.24 -0.08
N PHE A 98 4.10 0.33 -0.69
CA PHE A 98 5.32 0.70 -1.41
C PHE A 98 5.15 0.41 -2.89
N PHE A 99 5.27 1.44 -3.71
CA PHE A 99 5.10 1.32 -5.14
C PHE A 99 6.37 0.76 -5.79
N GLY A 100 6.19 -0.18 -6.74
CA GLY A 100 7.31 -0.82 -7.41
C GLY A 100 7.92 -1.99 -6.65
N GLY A 101 7.76 -2.04 -5.34
CA GLY A 101 8.14 -3.19 -4.51
C GLY A 101 9.62 -3.40 -4.28
N GLN A 102 10.49 -2.53 -4.77
CA GLN A 102 11.94 -2.69 -4.59
C GLN A 102 12.32 -2.36 -3.15
N ASP A 103 13.08 -3.27 -2.52
CA ASP A 103 13.56 -3.09 -1.14
C ASP A 103 12.44 -2.85 -0.11
N HIS A 104 11.22 -3.31 -0.37
CA HIS A 104 10.10 -3.05 0.53
C HIS A 104 10.31 -3.61 1.93
N ILE A 105 11.00 -4.73 2.05
CA ILE A 105 11.30 -5.33 3.35
C ILE A 105 12.20 -4.39 4.15
N ARG A 106 13.25 -3.87 3.52
CA ARG A 106 14.15 -2.92 4.16
C ARG A 106 13.42 -1.64 4.57
N HIS A 107 12.58 -1.10 3.69
CA HIS A 107 11.78 0.09 3.99
C HIS A 107 10.87 -0.14 5.19
N MET A 108 10.25 -1.32 5.24
CA MET A 108 9.35 -1.64 6.36
C MET A 108 10.12 -1.79 7.66
N LEU A 109 11.29 -2.44 7.63
CA LEU A 109 12.14 -2.57 8.81
C LEU A 109 12.59 -1.21 9.33
N VAL A 110 13.01 -0.32 8.46
CA VAL A 110 13.41 1.04 8.86
C VAL A 110 12.24 1.76 9.52
N ARG A 111 11.05 1.66 8.94
CA ARG A 111 9.84 2.30 9.49
C ARG A 111 9.50 1.77 10.88
N LEU A 112 9.60 0.46 11.09
CA LEU A 112 9.28 -0.16 12.38
C LEU A 112 10.31 0.14 13.46
N LEU A 113 11.58 0.26 13.07
CA LEU A 113 12.69 0.44 14.01
C LEU A 113 13.09 1.90 14.20
N GLY A 114 12.96 2.67 13.15
CA GLY A 114 13.59 3.98 13.06
C GLY A 114 12.71 5.16 13.39
N THR A 115 11.47 4.93 13.61
CA THR A 115 10.52 6.03 13.82
C THR A 115 11.12 7.37 14.16
#